data_20474a03fcdf42803de588f5ac4b94bf
#
_entry.id   20474a03fcdf42803de588f5ac4b94bf
#
_cell.length_a   1.000
_cell.length_b   1.000
_cell.length_c   1.000
_cell.angle_alpha   90.00
_cell.angle_beta   90.00
_cell.angle_gamma   90.00
#
_symmetry.space_group_name_H-M   'P 1'
#
loop_
_entity.id
_entity.type
_entity.pdbx_description
1 polymer ?
#
loop_
_entity_poly.entity_id
_entity_poly.type
_entity_poly.pdbx_seq_one_letter_code
_entity_poly.pdbx_strand_id
1 'polypeptide(L)'
;FDDLTTAMKLQKVVFGFSTLIISMLMLDYFMNSARRSVQFLIFSNKHDEIATAINTKLERGVTVLYGEGFYSKEPRRVLVVLAKRRESVQIFRLINRIDPNAFVSQSNVVGVYGEGFDHIKLK
;
A
#
# COMPACT_ATOMS: atom_id res chain seq x y z
N PHE A 1 1.84 -46.22 31.89
CA PHE A 1 0.62 -45.38 32.01
C PHE A 1 0.95 -43.92 32.20
N ASP A 2 1.84 -43.62 33.17
CA ASP A 2 2.23 -42.25 33.45
C ASP A 2 3.02 -41.64 32.29
N ASP A 3 3.86 -42.40 31.61
CA ASP A 3 4.63 -41.93 30.47
C ASP A 3 3.73 -41.55 29.27
N LEU A 4 2.67 -42.30 29.05
CA LEU A 4 1.73 -42.06 27.96
C LEU A 4 0.91 -40.80 28.26
N THR A 5 0.47 -40.62 29.50
CA THR A 5 -0.26 -39.42 29.92
C THR A 5 0.62 -38.19 29.85
N THR A 6 1.88 -38.28 30.27
CA THR A 6 2.86 -37.21 30.20
C THR A 6 3.16 -36.83 28.74
N ALA A 7 3.32 -37.84 27.87
CA ALA A 7 3.53 -37.60 26.43
C ALA A 7 2.34 -36.87 25.79
N MET A 8 1.11 -37.24 26.14
CA MET A 8 -0.10 -36.60 25.64
C MET A 8 -0.20 -35.14 26.13
N LYS A 9 0.14 -34.88 27.38
CA LYS A 9 0.16 -33.51 27.91
C LYS A 9 1.21 -32.64 27.23
N LEU A 10 2.41 -33.22 27.01
CA LEU A 10 3.49 -32.56 26.30
C LEU A 10 3.06 -32.22 24.87
N GLN A 11 2.41 -33.14 24.19
CA GLN A 11 1.91 -32.95 22.85
C GLN A 11 0.91 -31.78 22.80
N LYS A 12 -0.02 -31.71 23.71
CA LYS A 12 -1.00 -30.61 23.76
C LYS A 12 -0.33 -29.26 23.99
N VAL A 13 0.69 -29.21 24.87
CA VAL A 13 1.44 -27.98 25.13
C VAL A 13 2.19 -27.53 23.88
N VAL A 14 2.86 -28.46 23.19
CA VAL A 14 3.59 -28.15 21.97
C VAL A 14 2.65 -27.63 20.88
N PHE A 15 1.50 -28.26 20.67
CA PHE A 15 0.51 -27.80 19.71
C PHE A 15 -0.03 -26.41 20.06
N GLY A 16 -0.30 -26.15 21.34
CA GLY A 16 -0.77 -24.84 21.80
C GLY A 16 0.22 -23.74 21.52
N PHE A 17 1.50 -23.95 21.85
CA PHE A 17 2.56 -22.99 21.56
C PHE A 17 2.76 -22.78 20.07
N SER A 18 2.74 -23.86 19.28
CA SER A 18 2.88 -23.79 17.84
C SER A 18 1.77 -22.92 17.23
N THR A 19 0.54 -23.13 17.65
CA THR A 19 -0.62 -22.36 17.19
C THR A 19 -0.45 -20.88 17.50
N LEU A 20 -0.03 -20.55 18.72
CA LEU A 20 0.20 -19.17 19.13
C LEU A 20 1.28 -18.48 18.30
N ILE A 21 2.40 -19.16 18.09
CA ILE A 21 3.52 -18.63 17.30
C ILE A 21 3.08 -18.37 15.86
N ILE A 22 2.41 -19.32 15.23
CA ILE A 22 1.91 -19.19 13.87
C ILE A 22 0.92 -18.02 13.77
N SER A 23 0.00 -17.91 14.73
CA SER A 23 -0.97 -16.81 14.77
C SER A 23 -0.28 -15.45 14.89
N MET A 24 0.73 -15.34 15.74
CA MET A 24 1.49 -14.10 15.90
C MET A 24 2.22 -13.72 14.63
N LEU A 25 2.88 -14.67 13.99
CA LEU A 25 3.60 -14.42 12.74
C LEU A 25 2.66 -13.99 11.62
N MET A 26 1.50 -14.62 11.53
CA MET A 26 0.49 -14.25 10.54
C MET A 26 -0.06 -12.85 10.79
N LEU A 27 -0.35 -12.53 12.04
CA LEU A 27 -0.82 -11.19 12.40
C LEU A 27 0.21 -10.12 12.07
N ASP A 28 1.48 -10.35 12.40
CA ASP A 28 2.56 -9.43 12.10
C ASP A 28 2.69 -9.23 10.59
N TYR A 29 2.62 -10.30 9.82
CA TYR A 29 2.69 -10.23 8.38
C TYR A 29 1.55 -9.39 7.79
N PHE A 30 0.32 -9.63 8.22
CA PHE A 30 -0.84 -8.87 7.77
C PHE A 30 -0.76 -7.41 8.16
N MET A 31 -0.38 -7.13 9.41
CA MET A 31 -0.27 -5.75 9.89
C MET A 31 0.80 -4.97 9.15
N ASN A 32 1.97 -5.56 8.96
CA ASN A 32 3.07 -4.93 8.24
C ASN A 32 2.72 -4.70 6.77
N SER A 33 2.09 -5.68 6.12
CA SER A 33 1.67 -5.56 4.73
C SER A 33 0.65 -4.43 4.55
N ALA A 34 -0.29 -4.29 5.48
CA ALA A 34 -1.31 -3.24 5.42
C ALA A 34 -0.74 -1.84 5.67
N ARG A 35 0.37 -1.73 6.40
CA ARG A 35 1.01 -0.45 6.73
C ARG A 35 2.00 0.04 5.69
N ARG A 36 2.37 -0.80 4.74
CA ARG A 36 3.31 -0.39 3.70
C ARG A 36 2.73 0.73 2.84
N SER A 37 3.61 1.65 2.49
CA SER A 37 3.25 2.78 1.64
C SER A 37 3.68 2.50 0.20
N VAL A 38 2.93 3.07 -0.72
CA VAL A 38 3.19 2.95 -2.15
C VAL A 38 3.13 4.33 -2.78
N GLN A 39 3.87 4.50 -3.86
CA GLN A 39 3.88 5.72 -4.65
C GLN A 39 3.33 5.40 -6.02
N PHE A 40 2.39 6.22 -6.48
CA PHE A 40 1.83 6.10 -7.80
C PHE A 40 2.29 7.26 -8.66
N LEU A 41 2.73 6.94 -9.87
CA LEU A 41 2.94 7.92 -10.92
C LEU A 41 1.88 7.64 -11.99
N ILE A 42 1.02 8.62 -12.23
CA ILE A 42 -0.13 8.47 -13.10
C ILE A 42 0.04 9.34 -14.32
N PHE A 43 0.04 8.71 -15.48
CA PHE A 43 0.18 9.35 -16.77
C PHE A 43 -1.16 9.24 -17.50
N SER A 44 -1.87 10.36 -17.65
CA SER A 44 -3.18 10.37 -18.28
C SER A 44 -3.48 11.73 -18.86
N ASN A 45 -4.23 11.75 -19.95
CA ASN A 45 -4.76 12.98 -20.51
C ASN A 45 -5.89 13.56 -19.65
N LYS A 46 -6.53 12.70 -18.85
CA LYS A 46 -7.61 13.10 -17.91
C LYS A 46 -7.09 13.31 -16.50
N HIS A 47 -5.91 13.93 -16.38
CA HIS A 47 -5.24 14.11 -15.09
C HIS A 47 -6.07 14.91 -14.10
N ASP A 48 -6.79 15.95 -14.53
CA ASP A 48 -7.60 16.77 -13.64
C ASP A 48 -8.77 15.98 -13.02
N GLU A 49 -9.43 15.15 -13.83
CA GLU A 49 -10.52 14.32 -13.35
C GLU A 49 -10.04 13.27 -12.36
N ILE A 50 -8.90 12.64 -12.65
CA ILE A 50 -8.29 11.63 -11.78
C ILE A 50 -7.84 12.28 -10.47
N ALA A 51 -7.17 13.42 -10.53
CA ALA A 51 -6.71 14.14 -9.35
C ALA A 51 -7.86 14.55 -8.45
N THR A 52 -8.92 15.09 -9.03
CA THR A 52 -10.12 15.49 -8.28
C THR A 52 -10.78 14.29 -7.62
N ALA A 53 -10.91 13.17 -8.32
CA ALA A 53 -11.53 11.96 -7.80
C ALA A 53 -10.71 11.37 -6.65
N ILE A 54 -9.39 11.31 -6.76
CA ILE A 54 -8.52 10.81 -5.69
C ILE A 54 -8.61 11.71 -4.46
N ASN A 55 -8.55 13.01 -4.66
CA ASN A 55 -8.60 13.97 -3.57
C ASN A 55 -9.94 13.94 -2.83
N THR A 56 -11.05 13.84 -3.56
CA THR A 56 -12.38 13.86 -2.94
C THR A 56 -12.82 12.51 -2.37
N LYS A 57 -12.60 11.43 -3.10
CA LYS A 57 -13.09 10.09 -2.71
C LYS A 57 -12.17 9.39 -1.74
N LEU A 58 -10.86 9.53 -1.90
CA LEU A 58 -9.87 8.83 -1.09
C LEU A 58 -9.21 9.76 -0.07
N GLU A 59 -9.50 11.05 -0.11
CA GLU A 59 -8.92 12.06 0.78
C GLU A 59 -7.40 12.03 0.80
N ARG A 60 -6.79 11.75 -0.36
CA ARG A 60 -5.34 11.76 -0.53
C ARG A 60 -4.90 12.95 -1.35
N GLY A 61 -3.79 13.56 -0.93
CA GLY A 61 -3.18 14.65 -1.67
C GLY A 61 -2.59 14.16 -2.99
N VAL A 62 -2.75 14.97 -4.02
CA VAL A 62 -2.19 14.69 -5.34
C VAL A 62 -1.28 15.83 -5.71
N THR A 63 -0.05 15.52 -6.06
CA THR A 63 0.91 16.50 -6.56
C THR A 63 1.03 16.36 -8.06
N VAL A 64 0.99 17.50 -8.76
CA VAL A 64 1.11 17.52 -10.22
C VAL A 64 2.52 17.93 -10.58
N LEU A 65 3.20 17.08 -11.36
CA LEU A 65 4.51 17.36 -11.90
C LEU A 65 4.36 17.75 -13.37
N TYR A 66 5.02 18.86 -13.74
CA TYR A 66 5.03 19.32 -15.12
C TYR A 66 6.26 18.79 -15.82
N GLY A 67 6.04 18.14 -16.94
CA GLY A 67 7.12 17.61 -17.77
C GLY A 67 6.74 17.64 -19.24
N GLU A 68 7.61 17.13 -20.07
CA GLU A 68 7.31 17.00 -21.50
C GLU A 68 7.78 15.64 -22.00
N GLY A 69 7.09 15.12 -23.01
CA GLY A 69 7.53 13.94 -23.70
C GLY A 69 8.82 14.24 -24.47
N PHE A 70 9.85 13.44 -24.26
CA PHE A 70 11.14 13.67 -24.94
C PHE A 70 11.01 13.59 -26.44
N TYR A 71 10.23 12.64 -26.92
CA TYR A 71 10.07 12.41 -28.37
C TYR A 71 9.08 13.37 -29.00
N SER A 72 7.92 13.54 -28.39
CA SER A 72 6.84 14.37 -28.93
C SER A 72 6.99 15.85 -28.62
N LYS A 73 7.80 16.20 -27.63
CA LYS A 73 7.97 17.56 -27.09
C LYS A 73 6.67 18.20 -26.61
N GLU A 74 5.64 17.38 -26.36
CA GLU A 74 4.38 17.87 -25.85
C GLU A 74 4.41 17.98 -24.32
N PRO A 75 3.82 19.03 -23.75
CA PRO A 75 3.74 19.15 -22.29
C PRO A 75 2.85 18.06 -21.72
N ARG A 76 3.31 17.45 -20.64
CA ARG A 76 2.57 16.41 -19.93
C ARG A 76 2.54 16.71 -18.45
N ARG A 77 1.44 16.34 -17.83
CA ARG A 77 1.27 16.45 -16.38
C ARG A 77 1.23 15.06 -15.79
N VAL A 78 2.09 14.82 -14.83
CA VAL A 78 2.19 13.54 -14.13
C VAL A 78 1.68 13.73 -12.72
N LEU A 79 0.76 12.88 -12.30
CA LEU A 79 0.22 12.90 -10.96
C LEU A 79 1.06 11.99 -10.05
N VAL A 80 1.45 12.52 -8.90
CA VAL A 80 2.15 11.76 -7.87
C VAL A 80 1.24 11.62 -6.67
N VAL A 81 0.98 10.37 -6.27
CA VAL A 81 0.13 10.05 -5.15
C VAL A 81 0.87 9.12 -4.22
N LEU A 82 0.93 9.49 -2.94
CA LEU A 82 1.44 8.62 -1.89
C LEU A 82 0.26 8.07 -1.12
N ALA A 83 0.17 6.76 -1.01
CA ALA A 83 -0.95 6.11 -0.37
C ALA A 83 -0.48 4.87 0.39
N LYS A 84 -1.36 4.31 1.20
CA LYS A 84 -1.11 3.03 1.85
C LYS A 84 -1.42 1.90 0.88
N ARG A 85 -0.70 0.80 1.01
CA ARG A 85 -0.87 -0.34 0.11
C ARG A 85 -2.30 -0.86 0.05
N ARG A 86 -3.02 -0.80 1.17
CA ARG A 86 -4.43 -1.21 1.23
C ARG A 86 -5.35 -0.38 0.32
N GLU A 87 -4.93 0.82 -0.04
CA GLU A 87 -5.69 1.72 -0.89
C GLU A 87 -5.42 1.52 -2.38
N SER A 88 -4.43 0.68 -2.73
CA SER A 88 -3.97 0.49 -4.11
C SER A 88 -5.09 0.06 -5.05
N VAL A 89 -5.89 -0.93 -4.63
CA VAL A 89 -6.97 -1.47 -5.46
C VAL A 89 -8.01 -0.39 -5.76
N GLN A 90 -8.36 0.42 -4.76
CA GLN A 90 -9.31 1.52 -4.92
C GLN A 90 -8.79 2.57 -5.89
N ILE A 91 -7.50 2.89 -5.80
CA ILE A 91 -6.87 3.85 -6.70
C ILE A 91 -6.88 3.34 -8.14
N PHE A 92 -6.49 2.08 -8.35
CA PHE A 92 -6.51 1.47 -9.68
C PHE A 92 -7.91 1.43 -10.28
N ARG A 93 -8.91 1.07 -9.50
CA ARG A 93 -10.30 1.04 -9.97
C ARG A 93 -10.77 2.42 -10.38
N LEU A 94 -10.43 3.42 -9.57
CA LEU A 94 -10.82 4.79 -9.82
C LEU A 94 -10.21 5.31 -11.12
N ILE A 95 -8.91 5.08 -11.31
CA ILE A 95 -8.19 5.50 -12.51
C ILE A 95 -8.74 4.79 -13.74
N ASN A 96 -8.94 3.48 -13.66
CA ASN A 96 -9.43 2.70 -14.78
C ASN A 96 -10.85 3.10 -15.20
N ARG A 97 -11.66 3.52 -14.24
CA ARG A 97 -13.02 3.98 -14.51
C ARG A 97 -13.04 5.30 -15.26
N ILE A 98 -12.12 6.20 -14.92
CA ILE A 98 -12.04 7.53 -15.54
C ILE A 98 -11.32 7.45 -16.88
N ASP A 99 -10.18 6.78 -16.92
CA ASP A 99 -9.37 6.65 -18.14
C ASP A 99 -8.80 5.24 -18.24
N PRO A 100 -9.43 4.36 -19.05
CA PRO A 100 -8.91 2.99 -19.23
C PRO A 100 -7.54 2.94 -19.91
N ASN A 101 -7.14 4.01 -20.61
CA ASN A 101 -5.85 4.08 -21.29
C ASN A 101 -4.76 4.74 -20.46
N ALA A 102 -5.03 5.07 -19.20
CA ALA A 102 -4.04 5.67 -18.32
C ALA A 102 -2.90 4.70 -18.03
N PHE A 103 -1.70 5.24 -18.00
CA PHE A 103 -0.51 4.49 -17.59
C PHE A 103 -0.21 4.80 -16.13
N VAL A 104 -0.08 3.76 -15.32
CA VAL A 104 0.15 3.91 -13.88
C VAL A 104 1.38 3.10 -13.48
N SER A 105 2.35 3.76 -12.87
CA SER A 105 3.52 3.11 -12.28
C SER A 105 3.36 3.11 -10.76
N GLN A 106 3.43 1.94 -10.17
CA GLN A 106 3.39 1.78 -8.71
C GLN A 106 4.74 1.30 -8.23
N SER A 107 5.24 1.93 -7.18
CA SER A 107 6.46 1.50 -6.51
C SER A 107 6.25 1.45 -5.01
N ASN A 108 6.94 0.52 -4.37
CA ASN A 108 6.94 0.43 -2.91
C ASN A 108 7.86 1.50 -2.34
N VAL A 109 7.42 2.12 -1.26
CA VAL A 109 8.18 3.14 -0.55
C VAL A 109 8.58 2.57 0.80
N VAL A 110 9.86 2.70 1.15
CA VAL A 110 10.39 2.16 2.39
C VAL A 110 9.79 2.87 3.61
N GLY A 111 9.55 4.17 3.48
CA GLY A 111 8.89 4.92 4.54
C GLY A 111 8.38 6.25 4.03
N VAL A 112 7.25 6.68 4.59
CA VAL A 112 6.68 8.01 4.36
C VAL A 112 6.47 8.64 5.73
N TYR A 113 7.03 9.81 5.91
CA TYR A 113 7.02 10.51 7.19
C TYR A 113 6.37 11.88 7.01
N GLY A 114 5.66 12.32 8.03
CA GLY A 114 5.03 13.63 8.03
C GLY A 114 3.53 13.56 8.23
N GLU A 115 2.83 14.61 7.83
CA GLU A 115 1.41 14.76 8.04
C GLU A 115 0.60 13.66 7.32
N GLY A 116 -0.22 12.94 8.08
CA GLY A 116 -1.02 11.82 7.57
C GLY A 116 -0.29 10.49 7.47
N PHE A 117 1.00 10.45 7.79
CA PHE A 117 1.85 9.26 7.76
C PHE A 117 2.62 9.13 9.07
N ASP A 118 3.55 8.19 9.13
CA ASP A 118 4.35 7.97 10.33
C ASP A 118 5.22 9.20 10.63
N HIS A 119 5.40 9.48 11.92
CA HIS A 119 6.26 10.56 12.35
C HIS A 119 7.74 10.16 12.26
N ILE A 120 8.57 11.13 11.92
CA ILE A 120 10.02 10.92 11.90
C ILE A 120 10.49 10.72 13.33
N LYS A 121 11.14 9.57 13.57
CA LYS A 121 11.77 9.29 14.88
C LYS A 121 13.23 9.75 14.79
N LEU A 122 13.47 10.91 15.32
CA LEU A 122 14.83 11.44 15.47
C LEU A 122 15.38 10.98 16.82
N LYS A 123 16.51 10.30 16.79
CA LYS A 123 17.25 10.00 18.01
C LYS A 123 18.21 11.14 18.32
#